data_775a045200b30ff55d7ff330848590cd
#
_entry.id   775a045200b30ff55d7ff330848590cd
#
_cell.length_a   1.000
_cell.length_b   1.000
_cell.length_c   1.000
_cell.angle_alpha   90.00
_cell.angle_beta   90.00
_cell.angle_gamma   90.00
#
_symmetry.space_group_name_H-M   'P 1'
#
loop_
_entity.id
_entity.type
_entity.pdbx_description
1 polymer ?
#
loop_
_entity_poly.entity_id
_entity_poly.type
_entity_poly.pdbx_seq_one_letter_code
_entity_poly.pdbx_strand_id
1 'polypeptide(L)'
;MGTEKSAGIVLFRNDSDKNEFLLLNYPQGHWDFVKGKIEQNETSHETALRETKEETGITNIKFVDGFEESVEYDFRFKKEDIHKKVIFFLAKTNEKNIKLSHEHNDYLWLEYNDTLKKTTFENAKNVLTKANEFLSSTS
;
A
#
# COMPACT_ATOMS: atom_id res chain seq x y z
N MET A 1 -0.63 -5.64 26.20
CA MET A 1 -0.15 -5.33 24.84
C MET A 1 -1.18 -5.79 23.83
N GLY A 2 -1.57 -4.89 22.92
CA GLY A 2 -2.47 -5.24 21.83
C GLY A 2 -1.71 -5.63 20.58
N THR A 3 -2.38 -6.32 19.68
CA THR A 3 -1.84 -6.66 18.37
C THR A 3 -2.83 -6.22 17.29
N GLU A 4 -2.30 -5.72 16.17
CA GLU A 4 -3.10 -5.37 15.00
C GLU A 4 -2.49 -5.98 13.76
N LYS A 5 -3.34 -6.44 12.85
CA LYS A 5 -2.90 -6.92 11.54
C LYS A 5 -3.62 -6.15 10.46
N SER A 6 -2.84 -5.69 9.50
CA SER A 6 -3.35 -4.97 8.33
C SER A 6 -2.79 -5.60 7.06
N ALA A 7 -3.43 -5.31 5.95
CA ALA A 7 -2.95 -5.70 4.65
C ALA A 7 -3.11 -4.54 3.69
N GLY A 8 -2.19 -4.44 2.74
CA GLY A 8 -2.21 -3.38 1.75
C GLY A 8 -1.58 -3.79 0.45
N ILE A 9 -1.55 -2.85 -0.48
CA ILE A 9 -1.04 -3.08 -1.82
C ILE A 9 -0.09 -1.96 -2.23
N VAL A 10 1.08 -2.35 -2.73
CA VAL A 10 1.89 -1.47 -3.55
C VAL A 10 1.26 -1.55 -4.94
N LEU A 11 0.44 -0.57 -5.27
CA LEU A 11 -0.31 -0.56 -6.53
C LEU A 11 0.46 0.22 -7.58
N PHE A 12 0.63 -0.36 -8.76
CA PHE A 12 1.31 0.31 -9.85
C PHE A 12 0.51 0.23 -11.14
N ARG A 13 0.82 1.15 -12.02
CA ARG A 13 0.31 1.17 -13.39
C ARG A 13 1.47 1.38 -14.34
N ASN A 14 1.34 0.87 -15.54
CA ASN A 14 2.34 1.08 -16.56
C ASN A 14 1.86 2.22 -17.48
N ASP A 15 2.69 3.23 -17.63
CA ASP A 15 2.40 4.39 -18.48
C ASP A 15 3.60 4.63 -19.39
N SER A 16 3.42 4.40 -20.71
CA SER A 16 4.47 4.61 -21.70
C SER A 16 5.79 3.92 -21.33
N ASP A 17 5.71 2.63 -21.00
CA ASP A 17 6.83 1.77 -20.61
C ASP A 17 7.46 2.11 -19.26
N LYS A 18 6.81 2.97 -18.47
CA LYS A 18 7.27 3.32 -17.13
C LYS A 18 6.25 2.91 -16.10
N ASN A 19 6.72 2.37 -15.00
CA ASN A 19 5.85 2.03 -13.88
C ASN A 19 5.67 3.25 -12.98
N GLU A 20 4.41 3.53 -12.66
CA GLU A 20 4.05 4.55 -11.68
C GLU A 20 3.40 3.88 -10.50
N PHE A 21 3.77 4.30 -9.31
CA PHE A 21 3.26 3.76 -8.05
C PHE A 21 2.30 4.73 -7.39
N LEU A 22 1.27 4.20 -6.74
CA LEU A 22 0.26 5.01 -6.07
C LEU A 22 0.64 5.28 -4.63
N LEU A 23 0.60 6.55 -4.24
CA LEU A 23 0.67 6.96 -2.84
C LEU A 23 -0.56 7.75 -2.49
N LEU A 24 -1.05 7.56 -1.27
CA LEU A 24 -2.16 8.31 -0.70
C LEU A 24 -1.64 9.20 0.42
N ASN A 25 -2.23 10.38 0.52
CA ASN A 25 -1.92 11.30 1.62
C ASN A 25 -2.93 11.09 2.75
N TYR A 26 -2.43 10.68 3.90
CA TYR A 26 -3.25 10.39 5.08
C TYR A 26 -3.54 11.66 5.90
N PRO A 27 -4.61 11.65 6.71
CA PRO A 27 -4.99 12.86 7.46
C PRO A 27 -3.89 13.48 8.30
N GLN A 28 -2.98 12.67 8.84
CA GLN A 28 -1.86 13.17 9.63
C GLN A 28 -0.74 13.77 8.78
N GLY A 29 -0.85 13.72 7.45
CA GLY A 29 0.08 14.32 6.53
C GLY A 29 1.10 13.38 5.89
N HIS A 30 1.21 12.13 6.36
CA HIS A 30 2.16 11.19 5.76
C HIS A 30 1.64 10.63 4.42
N TRP A 31 2.58 10.15 3.62
CA TRP A 31 2.30 9.50 2.33
C TRP A 31 2.66 8.03 2.43
N ASP A 32 1.72 7.18 2.08
CA ASP A 32 1.89 5.73 2.22
C ASP A 32 1.01 4.99 1.21
N PHE A 33 1.14 3.68 1.16
CA PHE A 33 0.35 2.82 0.29
C PHE A 33 -1.06 2.61 0.86
N VAL A 34 -1.95 2.12 0.00
CA VAL A 34 -3.27 1.65 0.43
C VAL A 34 -3.10 0.52 1.43
N LYS A 35 -3.78 0.60 2.55
CA LYS A 35 -3.79 -0.44 3.57
C LYS A 35 -4.93 -0.26 4.56
N GLY A 36 -5.30 -1.33 5.21
CA GLY A 36 -6.30 -1.28 6.26
C GLY A 36 -6.31 -2.55 7.09
N LYS A 37 -7.09 -2.53 8.17
CA LYS A 37 -7.16 -3.65 9.11
C LYS A 37 -7.86 -4.86 8.51
N ILE A 38 -7.30 -6.04 8.79
CA ILE A 38 -7.91 -7.31 8.40
C ILE A 38 -9.12 -7.53 9.31
N GLU A 39 -10.29 -7.70 8.69
CA GLU A 39 -11.50 -7.95 9.42
C GLU A 39 -11.69 -9.45 9.67
N GLN A 40 -12.57 -9.78 10.60
CA GLN A 40 -12.87 -11.16 10.94
C GLN A 40 -13.34 -11.90 9.68
N ASN A 41 -12.78 -13.10 9.49
CA ASN A 41 -13.10 -13.97 8.34
C ASN A 41 -12.61 -13.46 6.98
N GLU A 42 -11.71 -12.45 6.99
CA GLU A 42 -11.05 -11.99 5.77
C GLU A 42 -9.66 -12.58 5.63
N THR A 43 -9.27 -12.93 4.41
CA THR A 43 -7.85 -13.21 4.12
C THR A 43 -7.13 -11.88 3.92
N SER A 44 -5.80 -11.91 3.97
CA SER A 44 -5.00 -10.71 3.70
C SER A 44 -5.26 -10.14 2.31
N HIS A 45 -5.38 -11.01 1.30
CA HIS A 45 -5.71 -10.59 -0.07
C HIS A 45 -7.08 -9.92 -0.15
N GLU A 46 -8.07 -10.48 0.52
CA GLU A 46 -9.42 -9.90 0.55
C GLU A 46 -9.42 -8.52 1.19
N THR A 47 -8.68 -8.37 2.28
CA THR A 47 -8.54 -7.07 2.95
C THR A 47 -7.90 -6.05 2.01
N ALA A 48 -6.82 -6.44 1.36
CA ALA A 48 -6.10 -5.55 0.44
C ALA A 48 -7.00 -5.08 -0.71
N LEU A 49 -7.79 -5.99 -1.28
CA LEU A 49 -8.75 -5.66 -2.34
C LEU A 49 -9.85 -4.72 -1.83
N ARG A 50 -10.43 -5.04 -0.68
CA ARG A 50 -11.51 -4.24 -0.10
C ARG A 50 -11.04 -2.82 0.21
N GLU A 51 -9.90 -2.70 0.87
CA GLU A 51 -9.35 -1.39 1.23
C GLU A 51 -9.01 -0.56 -0.01
N THR A 52 -8.46 -1.20 -1.05
CA THR A 52 -8.15 -0.49 -2.29
C THR A 52 -9.42 0.06 -2.92
N LYS A 53 -10.48 -0.76 -2.98
CA LYS A 53 -11.77 -0.31 -3.52
C LYS A 53 -12.35 0.83 -2.69
N GLU A 54 -12.32 0.71 -1.36
CA GLU A 54 -12.87 1.75 -0.47
C GLU A 54 -12.10 3.06 -0.58
N GLU A 55 -10.77 2.99 -0.64
CA GLU A 55 -9.91 4.16 -0.58
C GLU A 55 -9.70 4.84 -1.93
N THR A 56 -9.79 4.10 -3.03
CA THR A 56 -9.45 4.60 -4.37
C THR A 56 -10.55 4.44 -5.41
N GLY A 57 -11.53 3.58 -5.15
CA GLY A 57 -12.54 3.24 -6.14
C GLY A 57 -12.07 2.25 -7.20
N ILE A 58 -10.80 1.86 -7.18
CA ILE A 58 -10.25 0.92 -8.17
C ILE A 58 -10.66 -0.50 -7.86
N THR A 59 -11.20 -1.20 -8.87
CA THR A 59 -11.58 -2.60 -8.77
C THR A 59 -10.80 -3.49 -9.75
N ASN A 60 -10.20 -2.90 -10.76
CA ASN A 60 -9.39 -3.61 -11.76
C ASN A 60 -7.98 -3.80 -11.21
N ILE A 61 -7.79 -4.89 -10.45
CA ILE A 61 -6.54 -5.16 -9.74
C ILE A 61 -6.08 -6.57 -10.07
N LYS A 62 -4.83 -6.67 -10.52
CA LYS A 62 -4.20 -7.95 -10.79
C LYS A 62 -2.98 -8.10 -9.91
N PHE A 63 -3.03 -9.05 -8.98
CA PHE A 63 -1.89 -9.34 -8.12
C PHE A 63 -0.72 -9.90 -8.92
N VAL A 64 0.48 -9.49 -8.54
CA VAL A 64 1.72 -10.05 -9.08
C VAL A 64 2.12 -11.21 -8.18
N ASP A 65 2.08 -12.42 -8.74
CA ASP A 65 2.38 -13.64 -7.98
C ASP A 65 3.80 -13.62 -7.45
N GLY A 66 3.97 -14.12 -6.24
CA GLY A 66 5.28 -14.29 -5.63
C GLY A 66 5.76 -13.13 -4.77
N PHE A 67 5.06 -12.00 -4.77
CA PHE A 67 5.44 -10.88 -3.93
C PHE A 67 4.55 -10.79 -2.69
N GLU A 68 5.18 -10.87 -1.54
CA GLU A 68 4.54 -10.64 -0.25
C GLU A 68 5.62 -10.17 0.71
N GLU A 69 5.45 -8.98 1.25
CA GLU A 69 6.40 -8.41 2.21
C GLU A 69 5.65 -7.91 3.44
N SER A 70 6.23 -8.16 4.61
CA SER A 70 5.63 -7.74 5.86
C SER A 70 6.52 -6.71 6.54
N VAL A 71 5.88 -5.76 7.21
CA VAL A 71 6.56 -4.86 8.13
C VAL A 71 5.91 -4.99 9.49
N GLU A 72 6.71 -4.88 10.55
CA GLU A 72 6.21 -4.93 11.91
C GLU A 72 6.80 -3.78 12.69
N TYR A 73 5.98 -3.18 13.54
CA TYR A 73 6.44 -2.10 14.39
C TYR A 73 5.52 -1.98 15.60
N ASP A 74 6.07 -1.36 16.66
CA ASP A 74 5.31 -1.10 17.87
C ASP A 74 4.98 0.39 17.93
N PHE A 75 3.79 0.68 18.43
CA PHE A 75 3.39 2.06 18.69
C PHE A 75 2.54 2.11 19.96
N ARG A 76 2.40 3.31 20.48
CA ARG A 76 1.61 3.52 21.69
C ARG A 76 0.35 4.29 21.34
N PHE A 77 -0.80 3.73 21.75
CA PHE A 77 -2.09 4.35 21.52
C PHE A 77 -2.91 4.28 22.79
N LYS A 78 -3.33 5.46 23.30
CA LYS A 78 -4.12 5.56 24.52
C LYS A 78 -3.50 4.80 25.69
N LYS A 79 -2.20 5.00 25.90
CA LYS A 79 -1.42 4.38 26.99
C LYS A 79 -1.25 2.88 26.87
N GLU A 80 -1.59 2.30 25.74
CA GLU A 80 -1.40 0.88 25.47
C GLU A 80 -0.34 0.69 24.39
N ASP A 81 0.56 -0.25 24.63
CA ASP A 81 1.56 -0.63 23.62
C ASP A 81 0.91 -1.58 22.64
N ILE A 82 1.02 -1.28 21.34
CA ILE A 82 0.42 -2.07 20.29
C ILE A 82 1.50 -2.54 19.32
N HIS A 83 1.51 -3.84 19.04
CA HIS A 83 2.36 -4.43 18.01
C HIS A 83 1.55 -4.56 16.73
N LYS A 84 2.05 -3.96 15.66
CA LYS A 84 1.35 -3.98 14.38
C LYS A 84 2.15 -4.70 13.31
N LYS A 85 1.47 -5.56 12.55
CA LYS A 85 2.02 -6.21 11.37
C LYS A 85 1.20 -5.78 10.16
N VAL A 86 1.87 -5.36 9.10
CA VAL A 86 1.23 -5.03 7.82
C VAL A 86 1.80 -5.94 6.75
N ILE A 87 0.93 -6.62 6.03
CA ILE A 87 1.32 -7.48 4.90
C ILE A 87 1.04 -6.70 3.62
N PHE A 88 2.07 -6.51 2.79
CA PHE A 88 1.94 -5.81 1.52
C PHE A 88 2.05 -6.77 0.35
N PHE A 89 1.12 -6.66 -0.58
CA PHE A 89 1.15 -7.32 -1.86
C PHE A 89 1.52 -6.31 -2.96
N LEU A 90 1.86 -6.81 -4.12
CA LEU A 90 2.13 -6.00 -5.29
C LEU A 90 1.05 -6.28 -6.31
N ALA A 91 0.47 -5.23 -6.89
CA ALA A 91 -0.61 -5.41 -7.85
C ALA A 91 -0.60 -4.32 -8.91
N LYS A 92 -1.09 -4.70 -10.10
CA LYS A 92 -1.17 -3.81 -11.25
C LYS A 92 -2.61 -3.42 -11.53
N THR A 93 -2.80 -2.18 -11.95
CA THR A 93 -4.10 -1.71 -12.44
C THR A 93 -3.93 -0.99 -13.78
N ASN A 94 -5.00 -0.97 -14.56
CA ASN A 94 -5.08 -0.16 -15.78
C ASN A 94 -5.76 1.19 -15.52
N GLU A 95 -6.31 1.38 -14.33
CA GLU A 95 -7.05 2.59 -14.01
C GLU A 95 -6.13 3.66 -13.45
N LYS A 96 -6.27 4.88 -13.94
CA LYS A 96 -5.50 6.02 -13.47
C LYS A 96 -6.31 6.90 -12.53
N ASN A 97 -7.61 7.01 -12.80
CA ASN A 97 -8.48 7.91 -12.05
C ASN A 97 -8.83 7.33 -10.69
N ILE A 98 -8.59 8.12 -9.66
CA ILE A 98 -8.82 7.75 -8.28
C ILE A 98 -10.01 8.53 -7.74
N LYS A 99 -10.93 7.81 -7.09
CA LYS A 99 -12.01 8.44 -6.33
C LYS A 99 -11.67 8.24 -4.85
N LEU A 100 -11.00 9.23 -4.28
CA LEU A 100 -10.56 9.15 -2.89
C LEU A 100 -11.74 9.08 -1.92
N SER A 101 -11.58 8.27 -0.89
CA SER A 101 -12.48 8.32 0.26
C SER A 101 -12.21 9.61 1.01
N HIS A 102 -13.17 10.04 1.83
CA HIS A 102 -13.00 11.25 2.65
C HIS A 102 -11.94 11.10 3.75
N GLU A 103 -11.39 9.90 3.91
CA GLU A 103 -10.32 9.63 4.87
C GLU A 103 -8.94 10.02 4.36
N HIS A 104 -8.83 10.37 3.08
CA HIS A 104 -7.54 10.74 2.47
C HIS A 104 -7.61 12.12 1.85
N ASN A 105 -6.50 12.84 1.94
CA ASN A 105 -6.45 14.22 1.44
C ASN A 105 -6.12 14.32 -0.03
N ASP A 106 -5.28 13.41 -0.56
CA ASP A 106 -4.77 13.52 -1.92
C ASP A 106 -4.18 12.18 -2.36
N TYR A 107 -3.82 12.08 -3.62
CA TYR A 107 -3.12 10.92 -4.16
C TYR A 107 -2.12 11.36 -5.23
N LEU A 108 -1.11 10.51 -5.45
CA LEU A 108 -0.10 10.73 -6.48
C LEU A 108 0.26 9.42 -7.16
N TRP A 109 0.41 9.47 -8.49
CA TRP A 109 1.04 8.41 -9.27
C TRP A 109 2.44 8.90 -9.61
N LEU A 110 3.47 8.22 -9.15
CA LEU A 110 4.86 8.66 -9.32
C LEU A 110 5.74 7.51 -9.79
N GLU A 111 6.76 7.84 -10.60
CA GLU A 111 7.79 6.86 -10.94
C GLU A 111 8.59 6.50 -9.69
N TYR A 112 9.32 5.41 -9.74
CA TYR A 112 9.97 4.82 -8.56
C TYR A 112 10.78 5.83 -7.73
N ASN A 113 11.69 6.56 -8.36
CA ASN A 113 12.56 7.47 -7.60
C ASN A 113 11.79 8.56 -6.87
N ASP A 114 10.78 9.12 -7.52
CA ASP A 114 9.94 10.15 -6.91
C ASP A 114 9.03 9.57 -5.82
N THR A 115 8.53 8.35 -6.02
CA THR A 115 7.73 7.66 -5.02
C THR A 115 8.58 7.41 -3.77
N LEU A 116 9.81 6.97 -3.96
CA LEU A 116 10.72 6.68 -2.86
C LEU A 116 11.00 7.93 -2.02
N LYS A 117 11.20 9.07 -2.69
CA LYS A 117 11.41 10.34 -2.00
C LYS A 117 10.18 10.83 -1.26
N LYS A 118 8.99 10.60 -1.84
CA LYS A 118 7.72 11.09 -1.27
C LYS A 118 7.22 10.25 -0.11
N THR A 119 7.49 8.94 -0.13
CA THR A 119 7.04 8.03 0.91
C THR A 119 7.63 8.44 2.26
N THR A 120 6.77 8.54 3.27
CA THR A 120 7.19 9.13 4.55
C THR A 120 8.02 8.19 5.41
N PHE A 121 7.61 6.92 5.53
CA PHE A 121 8.22 6.00 6.51
C PHE A 121 9.25 5.07 5.87
N GLU A 122 10.34 4.80 6.59
CA GLU A 122 11.41 3.90 6.14
C GLU A 122 10.90 2.49 5.84
N ASN A 123 9.99 1.97 6.66
CA ASN A 123 9.42 0.64 6.41
C ASN A 123 8.73 0.58 5.06
N ALA A 124 7.96 1.61 4.70
CA ALA A 124 7.28 1.67 3.42
C ALA A 124 8.27 1.83 2.26
N LYS A 125 9.32 2.62 2.45
CA LYS A 125 10.39 2.77 1.44
C LYS A 125 11.07 1.45 1.16
N ASN A 126 11.32 0.64 2.19
CA ASN A 126 11.92 -0.68 2.04
C ASN A 126 11.03 -1.62 1.24
N VAL A 127 9.73 -1.60 1.51
CA VAL A 127 8.76 -2.40 0.75
C VAL A 127 8.74 -1.96 -0.71
N LEU A 128 8.74 -0.66 -0.96
CA LEU A 128 8.77 -0.12 -2.32
C LEU A 128 10.02 -0.56 -3.08
N THR A 129 11.17 -0.50 -2.42
CA THR A 129 12.43 -0.93 -3.01
C THR A 129 12.37 -2.40 -3.44
N LYS A 130 11.84 -3.24 -2.57
CA LYS A 130 11.69 -4.67 -2.87
C LYS A 130 10.70 -4.91 -4.01
N ALA A 131 9.60 -4.15 -4.04
CA ALA A 131 8.61 -4.24 -5.10
C ALA A 131 9.22 -3.88 -6.45
N ASN A 132 9.99 -2.79 -6.49
CA ASN A 132 10.65 -2.34 -7.72
C ASN A 132 11.68 -3.35 -8.20
N GLU A 133 12.46 -3.92 -7.30
CA GLU A 133 13.42 -4.97 -7.62
C GLU A 133 12.72 -6.20 -8.16
N PHE A 134 11.62 -6.58 -7.55
CA PHE A 134 10.83 -7.74 -8.00
C PHE A 134 10.31 -7.55 -9.42
N LEU A 135 9.78 -6.37 -9.73
CA LEU A 135 9.28 -6.06 -11.07
C LEU A 135 10.42 -6.08 -12.09
N SER A 136 11.59 -5.59 -11.73
CA SER A 136 12.76 -5.58 -12.62
C SER A 136 13.27 -6.99 -12.90
N SER A 137 13.19 -7.89 -11.94
CA SER A 137 13.69 -9.25 -12.08
C SER A 137 12.75 -10.19 -12.82
N THR A 138 11.46 -9.83 -12.92
CA THR A 138 10.43 -10.67 -13.58
C THR A 138 10.08 -10.23 -14.98
N SER A 139 10.63 -9.13 -15.42
CA SER A 139 10.35 -8.58 -16.76
C SER A 139 11.16 -9.24 -17.87
#